data_0cea97e02e3bd2af2ae2f01d75d8b7a2
#
_entry.id   0cea97e02e3bd2af2ae2f01d75d8b7a2
#
_cell.length_a   1.000
_cell.length_b   1.000
_cell.length_c   1.000
_cell.angle_alpha   90.00
_cell.angle_beta   90.00
_cell.angle_gamma   90.00
#
_symmetry.space_group_name_H-M   'P 1'
#
loop_
_entity.id
_entity.type
_entity.pdbx_description
1 polymer ?
#
loop_
_entity_poly.entity_id
_entity_poly.type
_entity_poly.pdbx_seq_one_letter_code
_entity_poly.pdbx_strand_id
1 'polypeptide(L)'
;VTQNRRPEQRAARFPDKPPERIGVMGGTFDPIHNGHLVAGSEVADRFGLDVVIYVPTGHPWQKRDKVVTAAEDRYLMTVIATAANPQFLVSRVDIDRPGDTYTVDTLKDIQRRYPDAELYFITGADALERIVTWRHWEDVFNLAHCVGVTRPGYDLADAGEALRSQVDSDRLSLVNIPAMAISSTDIRERAADGRSVWYLVPDGVVQYIGKTALYRRRNQDSHGGLPWAVSDTEESAGPYGDGAAQGTPGEDADPSGSAEPDVDWNPDEESDRFPDGWF
;
A
#
# COMPACT_ATOMS: atom_id res chain seq x y z
N VAL A 1 4.09 -31.80 31.67
CA VAL A 1 4.59 -31.65 30.28
C VAL A 1 3.56 -30.82 29.52
N THR A 2 3.76 -29.51 29.50
CA THR A 2 2.88 -28.53 28.83
C THR A 2 3.24 -28.53 27.34
N GLN A 3 2.37 -29.07 26.51
CA GLN A 3 2.52 -29.01 25.06
C GLN A 3 2.36 -27.56 24.59
N ASN A 4 3.48 -26.97 24.21
CA ASN A 4 3.56 -25.69 23.54
C ASN A 4 3.05 -25.88 22.08
N ARG A 5 1.76 -25.67 21.84
CA ARG A 5 1.21 -25.63 20.49
C ARG A 5 1.73 -24.36 19.83
N ARG A 6 2.60 -24.54 18.84
CA ARG A 6 2.96 -23.45 17.91
C ARG A 6 1.64 -22.91 17.33
N PRO A 7 1.44 -21.59 17.24
CA PRO A 7 0.32 -21.07 16.47
C PRO A 7 0.48 -21.57 15.03
N GLU A 8 -0.47 -22.38 14.59
CA GLU A 8 -0.58 -22.72 13.18
C GLU A 8 -0.69 -21.40 12.41
N GLN A 9 0.23 -21.18 11.48
CA GLN A 9 0.12 -20.09 10.53
C GLN A 9 -1.18 -20.31 9.78
N ARG A 10 -2.18 -19.51 10.13
CA ARG A 10 -3.49 -19.53 9.49
C ARG A 10 -3.24 -19.15 8.03
N ALA A 11 -3.28 -20.15 7.14
CA ALA A 11 -3.28 -19.89 5.71
C ALA A 11 -4.44 -18.93 5.43
N ALA A 12 -4.12 -17.82 4.79
CA ALA A 12 -5.10 -16.81 4.44
C ALA A 12 -6.17 -17.40 3.54
N ARG A 13 -7.30 -17.70 4.14
CA ARG A 13 -8.57 -17.78 3.42
C ARG A 13 -9.22 -16.43 3.54
N PHE A 14 -9.67 -15.87 2.44
CA PHE A 14 -10.70 -14.84 2.49
C PHE A 14 -11.77 -15.34 3.46
N PRO A 15 -12.18 -14.56 4.46
CA PRO A 15 -13.13 -15.04 5.44
C PRO A 15 -14.41 -15.46 4.71
N ASP A 16 -14.89 -16.68 4.98
CA ASP A 16 -16.18 -17.19 4.49
C ASP A 16 -17.38 -16.35 5.02
N LYS A 17 -17.10 -15.37 5.85
CA LYS A 17 -17.99 -14.38 6.44
C LYS A 17 -17.50 -12.96 6.17
N PRO A 18 -18.40 -11.99 6.05
CA PRO A 18 -18.02 -10.57 6.11
C PRO A 18 -17.18 -10.30 7.36
N PRO A 19 -16.14 -9.42 7.27
CA PRO A 19 -15.34 -9.06 8.44
C PRO A 19 -16.22 -8.35 9.49
N GLU A 20 -16.04 -8.72 10.77
CA GLU A 20 -16.76 -8.13 11.90
C GLU A 20 -15.97 -6.96 12.53
N ARG A 21 -14.62 -6.99 12.45
CA ARG A 21 -13.72 -5.97 13.01
C ARG A 21 -12.75 -5.49 11.93
N ILE A 22 -12.88 -4.23 11.55
CA ILE A 22 -12.15 -3.66 10.43
C ILE A 22 -11.29 -2.49 10.89
N GLY A 23 -9.96 -2.60 10.67
CA GLY A 23 -9.06 -1.46 10.74
C GLY A 23 -9.19 -0.60 9.48
N VAL A 24 -9.27 0.71 9.63
CA VAL A 24 -9.24 1.66 8.51
C VAL A 24 -8.04 2.57 8.70
N MET A 25 -7.06 2.46 7.81
CA MET A 25 -5.88 3.33 7.81
C MET A 25 -5.92 4.26 6.60
N GLY A 26 -6.39 5.49 6.84
CA GLY A 26 -6.36 6.56 5.85
C GLY A 26 -4.98 7.23 5.80
N GLY A 27 -4.53 7.60 4.62
CA GLY A 27 -3.25 8.29 4.50
C GLY A 27 -2.97 8.79 3.09
N THR A 28 -2.07 9.76 2.98
CA THR A 28 -1.62 10.20 1.65
C THR A 28 -0.83 9.09 0.95
N PHE A 29 -0.05 8.31 1.72
CA PHE A 29 0.82 7.23 1.23
C PHE A 29 1.69 7.66 0.04
N ASP A 30 2.50 8.68 0.26
CA ASP A 30 3.34 9.29 -0.77
C ASP A 30 4.86 9.22 -0.46
N PRO A 31 5.45 7.99 -0.51
CA PRO A 31 4.84 6.68 -0.67
C PRO A 31 4.38 6.05 0.66
N ILE A 32 3.65 4.94 0.57
CA ILE A 32 3.49 4.00 1.68
C ILE A 32 4.86 3.42 2.07
N HIS A 33 5.05 3.10 3.34
CA HIS A 33 6.33 2.57 3.84
C HIS A 33 6.14 1.54 4.94
N ASN A 34 7.22 0.83 5.29
CA ASN A 34 7.18 -0.24 6.29
C ASN A 34 6.62 0.19 7.64
N GLY A 35 6.81 1.44 8.04
CA GLY A 35 6.18 1.98 9.26
C GLY A 35 4.65 1.94 9.25
N HIS A 36 4.01 2.17 8.09
CA HIS A 36 2.57 2.03 7.95
C HIS A 36 2.12 0.56 8.06
N LEU A 37 2.89 -0.35 7.46
CA LEU A 37 2.56 -1.78 7.46
C LEU A 37 2.70 -2.38 8.86
N VAL A 38 3.76 -2.02 9.58
CA VAL A 38 3.95 -2.41 10.98
C VAL A 38 2.81 -1.88 11.85
N ALA A 39 2.43 -0.60 11.70
CA ALA A 39 1.32 -0.02 12.44
C ALA A 39 0.01 -0.77 12.22
N GLY A 40 -0.32 -1.09 10.95
CA GLY A 40 -1.52 -1.87 10.63
C GLY A 40 -1.49 -3.28 11.22
N SER A 41 -0.34 -3.96 11.16
CA SER A 41 -0.17 -5.31 11.70
C SER A 41 -0.29 -5.36 13.22
N GLU A 42 0.39 -4.46 13.93
CA GLU A 42 0.36 -4.38 15.39
C GLU A 42 -1.06 -4.09 15.93
N VAL A 43 -1.76 -3.16 15.27
CA VAL A 43 -3.14 -2.84 15.66
C VAL A 43 -4.07 -4.00 15.33
N ALA A 44 -3.88 -4.68 14.19
CA ALA A 44 -4.68 -5.85 13.83
C ALA A 44 -4.53 -6.97 14.87
N ASP A 45 -3.31 -7.26 15.29
CA ASP A 45 -3.05 -8.28 16.32
C ASP A 45 -3.64 -7.87 17.67
N ARG A 46 -3.40 -6.63 18.11
CA ARG A 46 -3.82 -6.16 19.43
C ARG A 46 -5.33 -6.09 19.61
N PHE A 47 -6.06 -5.69 18.57
CA PHE A 47 -7.53 -5.54 18.63
C PHE A 47 -8.28 -6.73 18.00
N GLY A 48 -7.56 -7.75 17.53
CA GLY A 48 -8.16 -8.91 16.88
C GLY A 48 -8.96 -8.53 15.64
N LEU A 49 -8.39 -7.65 14.79
CA LEU A 49 -9.06 -7.22 13.57
C LEU A 49 -9.04 -8.35 12.54
N ASP A 50 -10.13 -8.50 11.80
CA ASP A 50 -10.21 -9.46 10.71
C ASP A 50 -9.40 -8.99 9.51
N VAL A 51 -9.50 -7.69 9.19
CA VAL A 51 -8.80 -7.05 8.07
C VAL A 51 -8.39 -5.61 8.44
N VAL A 52 -7.38 -5.09 7.74
CA VAL A 52 -7.02 -3.68 7.75
C VAL A 52 -7.15 -3.14 6.32
N ILE A 53 -8.01 -2.16 6.14
CA ILE A 53 -8.24 -1.48 4.86
C ILE A 53 -7.39 -0.22 4.80
N TYR A 54 -6.41 -0.20 3.91
CA TYR A 54 -5.62 0.99 3.59
C TYR A 54 -6.39 1.83 2.57
N VAL A 55 -6.56 3.12 2.87
CA VAL A 55 -7.32 4.05 2.03
C VAL A 55 -6.43 5.22 1.61
N PRO A 56 -5.77 5.14 0.43
CA PRO A 56 -5.04 6.27 -0.11
C PRO A 56 -5.98 7.46 -0.37
N THR A 57 -5.65 8.63 0.19
CA THR A 57 -6.47 9.85 -0.02
C THR A 57 -6.48 10.26 -1.49
N GLY A 58 -7.65 10.63 -2.03
CA GLY A 58 -7.76 11.20 -3.37
C GLY A 58 -7.12 12.59 -3.40
N HIS A 59 -7.81 13.56 -2.84
CA HIS A 59 -7.37 14.96 -2.75
C HIS A 59 -7.17 15.37 -1.29
N PRO A 60 -5.95 15.27 -0.73
CA PRO A 60 -5.69 15.57 0.67
C PRO A 60 -5.82 17.09 0.94
N TRP A 61 -6.89 17.52 1.58
CA TRP A 61 -7.17 18.94 1.86
C TRP A 61 -6.06 19.63 2.68
N GLN A 62 -5.38 18.88 3.56
CA GLN A 62 -4.25 19.36 4.37
C GLN A 62 -2.97 19.63 3.57
N LYS A 63 -2.93 19.23 2.29
CA LYS A 63 -1.75 19.32 1.42
C LYS A 63 -2.03 20.06 0.12
N ARG A 64 -3.06 20.91 0.08
CA ARG A 64 -3.42 21.67 -1.14
C ARG A 64 -2.28 22.50 -1.72
N ASP A 65 -1.42 23.02 -0.85
CA ASP A 65 -0.28 23.86 -1.23
C ASP A 65 1.02 23.06 -1.48
N LYS A 66 0.93 21.72 -1.46
CA LYS A 66 2.08 20.84 -1.66
C LYS A 66 1.89 19.98 -2.91
N VAL A 67 2.99 19.78 -3.63
CA VAL A 67 3.00 18.78 -4.72
C VAL A 67 2.88 17.39 -4.09
N VAL A 68 1.81 16.70 -4.43
CA VAL A 68 1.53 15.30 -4.03
C VAL A 68 1.55 14.46 -5.30
N THR A 69 2.16 13.28 -5.21
CA THR A 69 2.17 12.31 -6.33
C THR A 69 0.73 11.94 -6.73
N ALA A 70 0.51 11.66 -8.01
CA ALA A 70 -0.78 11.30 -8.53
C ALA A 70 -1.45 10.20 -7.70
N ALA A 71 -2.76 10.29 -7.50
CA ALA A 71 -3.51 9.36 -6.64
C ALA A 71 -3.36 7.91 -7.11
N GLU A 72 -3.30 7.69 -8.43
CA GLU A 72 -3.11 6.36 -9.01
C GLU A 72 -1.76 5.75 -8.67
N ASP A 73 -0.67 6.51 -8.75
CA ASP A 73 0.66 6.02 -8.35
C ASP A 73 0.70 5.64 -6.88
N ARG A 74 0.08 6.47 -6.00
CA ARG A 74 0.01 6.21 -4.56
C ARG A 74 -0.84 4.99 -4.25
N TYR A 75 -1.94 4.80 -4.97
CA TYR A 75 -2.77 3.62 -4.89
C TYR A 75 -2.01 2.36 -5.32
N LEU A 76 -1.35 2.38 -6.48
CA LEU A 76 -0.57 1.24 -6.96
C LEU A 76 0.56 0.87 -5.99
N MET A 77 1.30 1.85 -5.47
CA MET A 77 2.31 1.59 -4.44
C MET A 77 1.70 0.97 -3.18
N THR A 78 0.48 1.39 -2.78
CA THR A 78 -0.22 0.82 -1.62
C THR A 78 -0.64 -0.62 -1.89
N VAL A 79 -1.19 -0.93 -3.06
CA VAL A 79 -1.53 -2.31 -3.47
C VAL A 79 -0.29 -3.21 -3.46
N ILE A 80 0.80 -2.76 -4.06
CA ILE A 80 2.06 -3.51 -4.10
C ILE A 80 2.58 -3.77 -2.67
N ALA A 81 2.53 -2.76 -1.81
CA ALA A 81 3.05 -2.86 -0.44
C ALA A 81 2.27 -3.83 0.43
N THR A 82 0.96 -3.91 0.25
CA THR A 82 0.06 -4.70 1.08
C THR A 82 -0.14 -6.14 0.59
N ALA A 83 0.20 -6.42 -0.67
CA ALA A 83 -0.09 -7.69 -1.35
C ALA A 83 0.43 -8.95 -0.63
N ALA A 84 1.52 -8.83 0.15
CA ALA A 84 2.10 -9.97 0.86
C ALA A 84 1.35 -10.34 2.15
N ASN A 85 0.48 -9.47 2.67
CA ASN A 85 -0.28 -9.71 3.91
C ASN A 85 -1.76 -9.92 3.58
N PRO A 86 -2.29 -11.13 3.79
CA PRO A 86 -3.68 -11.46 3.45
C PRO A 86 -4.74 -10.74 4.30
N GLN A 87 -4.36 -10.15 5.43
CA GLN A 87 -5.25 -9.32 6.24
C GLN A 87 -5.34 -7.88 5.72
N PHE A 88 -4.48 -7.48 4.74
CA PHE A 88 -4.44 -6.12 4.26
C PHE A 88 -5.20 -5.99 2.94
N LEU A 89 -6.12 -5.05 2.91
CA LEU A 89 -6.89 -4.68 1.73
C LEU A 89 -6.61 -3.22 1.37
N VAL A 90 -6.87 -2.85 0.14
CA VAL A 90 -6.76 -1.46 -0.31
C VAL A 90 -8.09 -1.01 -0.91
N SER A 91 -8.57 0.15 -0.50
CA SER A 91 -9.80 0.72 -1.03
C SER A 91 -9.54 1.99 -1.82
N ARG A 92 -10.24 2.14 -2.94
CA ARG A 92 -10.21 3.33 -3.80
C ARG A 92 -11.23 4.40 -3.40
N VAL A 93 -12.02 4.17 -2.35
CA VAL A 93 -13.19 4.97 -2.01
C VAL A 93 -12.92 6.48 -1.98
N ASP A 94 -11.74 6.90 -1.54
CA ASP A 94 -11.35 8.32 -1.47
C ASP A 94 -10.83 8.85 -2.82
N ILE A 95 -10.25 7.99 -3.65
CA ILE A 95 -9.76 8.35 -5.00
C ILE A 95 -10.95 8.53 -5.94
N ASP A 96 -11.94 7.64 -5.85
CA ASP A 96 -13.10 7.64 -6.73
C ASP A 96 -14.16 8.68 -6.30
N ARG A 97 -14.09 9.19 -5.05
CA ARG A 97 -14.96 10.25 -4.58
C ARG A 97 -14.45 11.61 -5.10
N PRO A 98 -15.29 12.40 -5.78
CA PRO A 98 -14.91 13.73 -6.23
C PRO A 98 -14.74 14.69 -5.04
N GLY A 99 -13.78 15.60 -5.16
CA GLY A 99 -13.53 16.66 -4.18
C GLY A 99 -12.54 16.27 -3.08
N ASP A 100 -12.51 17.05 -2.02
CA ASP A 100 -11.59 16.87 -0.91
C ASP A 100 -11.89 15.59 -0.11
N THR A 101 -10.84 14.93 0.35
CA THR A 101 -10.94 13.73 1.19
C THR A 101 -11.00 14.11 2.66
N TYR A 102 -12.06 13.70 3.35
CA TYR A 102 -12.21 13.82 4.79
C TYR A 102 -12.39 12.46 5.45
N THR A 103 -11.76 12.23 6.59
CA THR A 103 -11.81 10.96 7.32
C THR A 103 -13.22 10.50 7.64
N VAL A 104 -14.08 11.42 8.02
CA VAL A 104 -15.51 11.11 8.34
C VAL A 104 -16.24 10.52 7.14
N ASP A 105 -15.97 11.01 5.93
CA ASP A 105 -16.60 10.51 4.71
C ASP A 105 -16.05 9.13 4.34
N THR A 106 -14.75 8.92 4.51
CA THR A 106 -14.10 7.61 4.35
C THR A 106 -14.73 6.57 5.26
N LEU A 107 -14.88 6.86 6.55
CA LEU A 107 -15.49 5.95 7.52
C LEU A 107 -16.96 5.66 7.18
N LYS A 108 -17.74 6.67 6.78
CA LYS A 108 -19.12 6.49 6.34
C LYS A 108 -19.22 5.57 5.11
N ASP A 109 -18.29 5.68 4.17
CA ASP A 109 -18.26 4.83 2.98
C ASP A 109 -17.92 3.38 3.32
N ILE A 110 -16.92 3.17 4.19
CA ILE A 110 -16.57 1.83 4.66
C ILE A 110 -17.72 1.23 5.49
N GLN A 111 -18.36 2.01 6.38
CA GLN A 111 -19.51 1.53 7.17
C GLN A 111 -20.69 1.14 6.28
N ARG A 112 -20.96 1.87 5.19
CA ARG A 112 -22.02 1.50 4.24
C ARG A 112 -21.73 0.18 3.54
N ARG A 113 -20.46 -0.11 3.27
CA ARG A 113 -20.03 -1.37 2.64
C ARG A 113 -20.06 -2.54 3.62
N TYR A 114 -19.78 -2.28 4.90
CA TYR A 114 -19.75 -3.26 5.98
C TYR A 114 -20.62 -2.79 7.14
N PRO A 115 -21.97 -2.82 7.00
CA PRO A 115 -22.88 -2.17 7.95
C PRO A 115 -22.82 -2.75 9.37
N ASP A 116 -22.49 -4.04 9.50
CA ASP A 116 -22.42 -4.75 10.78
C ASP A 116 -21.01 -4.78 11.39
N ALA A 117 -20.01 -4.20 10.71
CA ALA A 117 -18.64 -4.21 11.20
C ALA A 117 -18.37 -3.11 12.22
N GLU A 118 -17.58 -3.45 13.24
CA GLU A 118 -16.96 -2.51 14.16
C GLU A 118 -15.71 -1.90 13.49
N LEU A 119 -15.67 -0.58 13.34
CA LEU A 119 -14.56 0.10 12.70
C LEU A 119 -13.52 0.58 13.71
N TYR A 120 -12.25 0.43 13.37
CA TYR A 120 -11.08 0.92 14.09
C TYR A 120 -10.30 1.87 13.19
N PHE A 121 -10.35 3.17 13.48
CA PHE A 121 -9.59 4.16 12.72
C PHE A 121 -8.16 4.26 13.22
N ILE A 122 -7.20 3.88 12.37
CA ILE A 122 -5.76 3.79 12.71
C ILE A 122 -5.03 5.01 12.15
N THR A 123 -4.37 5.78 13.02
CA THR A 123 -3.62 6.97 12.62
C THR A 123 -2.42 7.21 13.55
N GLY A 124 -1.47 8.05 13.14
CA GLY A 124 -0.38 8.47 14.02
C GLY A 124 -0.91 9.31 15.19
N ALA A 125 -0.31 9.18 16.35
CA ALA A 125 -0.71 9.95 17.54
C ALA A 125 -0.60 11.45 17.31
N ASP A 126 0.40 11.92 16.56
CA ASP A 126 0.59 13.33 16.16
C ASP A 126 -0.53 13.88 15.28
N ALA A 127 -1.14 13.02 14.46
CA ALA A 127 -2.32 13.39 13.68
C ALA A 127 -3.59 13.37 14.53
N LEU A 128 -3.66 12.42 15.47
CA LEU A 128 -4.80 12.30 16.39
C LEU A 128 -4.89 13.48 17.36
N GLU A 129 -3.77 14.03 17.84
CA GLU A 129 -3.75 15.28 18.65
C GLU A 129 -4.43 16.44 17.96
N ARG A 130 -4.33 16.49 16.65
CA ARG A 130 -4.94 17.56 15.84
C ARG A 130 -6.33 17.21 15.33
N ILE A 131 -6.92 16.10 15.77
CA ILE A 131 -8.19 15.61 15.23
C ILE A 131 -9.32 16.62 15.42
N VAL A 132 -9.28 17.39 16.50
CA VAL A 132 -10.27 18.45 16.80
C VAL A 132 -10.32 19.55 15.73
N THR A 133 -9.29 19.66 14.89
CA THR A 133 -9.25 20.58 13.75
C THR A 133 -9.84 19.97 12.48
N TRP A 134 -10.21 18.69 12.51
CA TRP A 134 -10.73 17.99 11.35
C TRP A 134 -12.22 18.25 11.19
N ARG A 135 -12.65 18.21 9.95
CA ARG A 135 -14.07 18.40 9.63
C ARG A 135 -14.92 17.29 10.26
N HIS A 136 -15.93 17.67 11.06
CA HIS A 136 -16.83 16.74 11.75
C HIS A 136 -16.08 15.68 12.57
N TRP A 137 -15.06 16.11 13.30
CA TRP A 137 -14.20 15.23 14.08
C TRP A 137 -14.96 14.41 15.13
N GLU A 138 -16.03 14.95 15.72
CA GLU A 138 -16.88 14.23 16.68
C GLU A 138 -17.53 12.99 16.02
N ASP A 139 -17.95 13.12 14.75
CA ASP A 139 -18.53 11.99 14.01
C ASP A 139 -17.51 10.87 13.80
N VAL A 140 -16.21 11.15 13.74
CA VAL A 140 -15.17 10.13 13.61
C VAL A 140 -15.21 9.17 14.80
N PHE A 141 -15.34 9.69 16.02
CA PHE A 141 -15.44 8.88 17.23
C PHE A 141 -16.78 8.15 17.35
N ASN A 142 -17.86 8.70 16.77
CA ASN A 142 -19.14 8.00 16.70
C ASN A 142 -19.10 6.79 15.75
N LEU A 143 -18.34 6.89 14.67
CA LEU A 143 -18.25 5.88 13.62
C LEU A 143 -17.21 4.80 13.92
N ALA A 144 -16.12 5.12 14.61
CA ALA A 144 -15.01 4.22 14.81
C ALA A 144 -14.36 4.35 16.19
N HIS A 145 -13.75 3.28 16.67
CA HIS A 145 -12.78 3.33 17.74
C HIS A 145 -11.47 3.90 17.21
N CYS A 146 -11.02 5.05 17.72
CA CYS A 146 -9.80 5.70 17.25
C CYS A 146 -8.56 5.09 17.90
N VAL A 147 -7.60 4.65 17.09
CA VAL A 147 -6.34 4.07 17.55
C VAL A 147 -5.19 4.96 17.10
N GLY A 148 -4.60 5.68 18.06
CA GLY A 148 -3.38 6.45 17.88
C GLY A 148 -2.16 5.57 18.03
N VAL A 149 -1.35 5.42 16.96
CA VAL A 149 -0.08 4.68 17.04
C VAL A 149 1.07 5.63 17.34
N THR A 150 1.90 5.25 18.29
CA THR A 150 3.01 6.07 18.77
C THR A 150 4.34 5.41 18.47
N ARG A 151 5.37 6.26 18.41
CA ARG A 151 6.76 5.83 18.32
C ARG A 151 7.39 5.95 19.69
N PRO A 152 8.35 5.10 20.09
CA PRO A 152 9.11 5.28 21.32
C PRO A 152 9.74 6.68 21.38
N GLY A 153 9.60 7.32 22.54
CA GLY A 153 10.08 8.69 22.77
C GLY A 153 9.03 9.78 22.54
N TYR A 154 7.81 9.42 22.13
CA TYR A 154 6.67 10.33 22.11
C TYR A 154 5.93 10.22 23.45
N ASP A 155 5.81 11.33 24.17
CA ASP A 155 5.12 11.32 25.47
C ASP A 155 3.61 11.29 25.23
N LEU A 156 3.02 10.13 25.51
CA LEU A 156 1.58 9.89 25.39
C LEU A 156 0.75 10.62 26.43
N ALA A 157 1.38 11.07 27.53
CA ALA A 157 0.66 11.62 28.66
C ALA A 157 0.03 12.97 28.31
N ASP A 158 0.81 13.84 27.69
CA ASP A 158 0.36 15.22 27.41
C ASP A 158 -0.66 15.27 26.28
N ALA A 159 -0.42 14.51 25.19
CA ALA A 159 -1.31 14.45 24.04
C ALA A 159 -2.65 13.78 24.33
N GLY A 160 -2.60 12.72 25.12
CA GLY A 160 -3.79 11.95 25.51
C GLY A 160 -4.72 12.68 26.45
N GLU A 161 -4.21 13.53 27.35
CA GLU A 161 -5.05 14.16 28.38
C GLU A 161 -5.96 15.24 27.82
N ALA A 162 -5.45 16.09 26.94
CA ALA A 162 -6.26 17.11 26.27
C ALA A 162 -7.38 16.50 25.40
N LEU A 163 -7.08 15.38 24.73
CA LEU A 163 -8.06 14.69 23.88
C LEU A 163 -9.06 13.88 24.71
N ARG A 164 -8.62 13.18 25.75
CA ARG A 164 -9.49 12.41 26.66
C ARG A 164 -10.49 13.26 27.43
N SER A 165 -10.20 14.54 27.64
CA SER A 165 -11.17 15.46 28.25
C SER A 165 -12.34 15.84 27.32
N GLN A 166 -12.20 15.60 26.01
CA GLN A 166 -13.16 15.98 24.98
C GLN A 166 -13.85 14.77 24.32
N VAL A 167 -13.33 13.57 24.53
CA VAL A 167 -13.79 12.33 23.89
C VAL A 167 -14.06 11.27 24.94
N ASP A 168 -15.05 10.43 24.71
CA ASP A 168 -15.29 9.24 25.52
C ASP A 168 -14.03 8.34 25.50
N SER A 169 -13.48 8.06 26.68
CA SER A 169 -12.26 7.26 26.83
C SER A 169 -12.37 5.87 26.22
N ASP A 170 -13.58 5.33 26.12
CA ASP A 170 -13.84 4.01 25.57
C ASP A 170 -13.72 3.97 24.04
N ARG A 171 -13.69 5.12 23.38
CA ARG A 171 -13.57 5.27 21.93
C ARG A 171 -12.16 5.65 21.46
N LEU A 172 -11.18 5.71 22.38
CA LEU A 172 -9.81 6.12 22.11
C LEU A 172 -8.80 5.17 22.74
N SER A 173 -7.90 4.65 21.93
CA SER A 173 -6.75 3.88 22.39
C SER A 173 -5.44 4.45 21.84
N LEU A 174 -4.41 4.49 22.68
CA LEU A 174 -3.06 4.84 22.28
C LEU A 174 -2.19 3.58 22.37
N VAL A 175 -1.49 3.25 21.29
CA VAL A 175 -0.75 2.01 21.14
C VAL A 175 0.70 2.30 20.79
N ASN A 176 1.60 1.79 21.63
CA ASN A 176 3.02 1.76 21.31
C ASN A 176 3.29 0.63 20.31
N ILE A 177 3.89 0.97 19.19
CA ILE A 177 4.32 0.02 18.17
C ILE A 177 5.85 -0.01 18.09
N PRO A 178 6.46 -1.09 17.53
CA PRO A 178 7.89 -1.13 17.28
C PRO A 178 8.34 0.11 16.50
N ALA A 179 9.35 0.81 17.01
CA ALA A 179 9.78 2.08 16.46
C ALA A 179 10.41 1.89 15.09
N MET A 180 9.82 2.54 14.11
CA MET A 180 10.43 2.73 12.80
C MET A 180 10.46 4.23 12.51
N ALA A 181 11.65 4.84 12.61
CA ALA A 181 11.85 6.25 12.27
C ALA A 181 11.85 6.44 10.74
N ILE A 182 10.76 6.02 10.09
CA ILE A 182 10.58 6.11 8.64
C ILE A 182 9.50 7.16 8.35
N SER A 183 9.77 8.06 7.39
CA SER A 183 8.77 9.00 6.91
C SER A 183 8.74 9.04 5.39
N SER A 184 7.54 9.28 4.82
CA SER A 184 7.40 9.47 3.38
C SER A 184 8.24 10.64 2.87
N THR A 185 8.46 11.66 3.68
CA THR A 185 9.30 12.83 3.32
C THR A 185 10.75 12.42 3.14
N ASP A 186 11.35 11.71 4.11
CA ASP A 186 12.73 11.22 3.99
C ASP A 186 12.89 10.28 2.78
N ILE A 187 11.89 9.42 2.51
CA ILE A 187 11.92 8.53 1.35
C ILE A 187 11.94 9.34 0.04
N ARG A 188 11.08 10.35 -0.10
CA ARG A 188 11.07 11.20 -1.31
C ARG A 188 12.39 11.96 -1.49
N GLU A 189 12.95 12.50 -0.42
CA GLU A 189 14.26 13.17 -0.44
C GLU A 189 15.38 12.21 -0.83
N ARG A 190 15.43 11.01 -0.26
CA ARG A 190 16.40 9.97 -0.65
C ARG A 190 16.28 9.60 -2.12
N ALA A 191 15.07 9.36 -2.60
CA ALA A 191 14.84 9.03 -4.01
C ALA A 191 15.23 10.18 -4.94
N ALA A 192 14.95 11.44 -4.54
CA ALA A 192 15.35 12.62 -5.29
C ALA A 192 16.88 12.78 -5.41
N ASP A 193 17.61 12.38 -4.36
CA ASP A 193 19.07 12.46 -4.27
C ASP A 193 19.76 11.18 -4.79
N GLY A 194 19.02 10.21 -5.33
CA GLY A 194 19.56 8.92 -5.78
C GLY A 194 20.07 8.01 -4.65
N ARG A 195 19.68 8.30 -3.40
CA ARG A 195 20.01 7.47 -2.24
C ARG A 195 19.07 6.27 -2.13
N SER A 196 19.55 5.20 -1.51
CA SER A 196 18.78 3.97 -1.31
C SER A 196 17.54 4.20 -0.45
N VAL A 197 16.40 3.62 -0.90
CA VAL A 197 15.15 3.50 -0.14
C VAL A 197 14.79 2.05 0.18
N TRP A 198 15.71 1.10 -0.09
CA TRP A 198 15.56 -0.31 0.26
C TRP A 198 15.34 -0.46 1.77
N TYR A 199 14.44 -1.37 2.13
CA TYR A 199 14.01 -1.70 3.49
C TYR A 199 13.23 -0.58 4.22
N LEU A 200 13.16 0.63 3.66
CA LEU A 200 12.25 1.68 4.13
C LEU A 200 10.84 1.46 3.59
N VAL A 201 10.75 0.96 2.36
CA VAL A 201 9.52 0.53 1.71
C VAL A 201 9.68 -0.93 1.25
N PRO A 202 8.57 -1.66 0.98
CA PRO A 202 8.64 -3.00 0.39
C PRO A 202 9.35 -3.00 -0.97
N ASP A 203 10.00 -4.11 -1.30
CA ASP A 203 10.83 -4.26 -2.50
C ASP A 203 10.11 -3.88 -3.80
N GLY A 204 8.84 -4.29 -3.93
CA GLY A 204 8.02 -3.94 -5.09
C GLY A 204 7.77 -2.43 -5.22
N VAL A 205 7.69 -1.71 -4.09
CA VAL A 205 7.55 -0.24 -4.09
C VAL A 205 8.88 0.42 -4.48
N VAL A 206 10.03 -0.11 -4.04
CA VAL A 206 11.36 0.36 -4.50
C VAL A 206 11.45 0.27 -6.02
N GLN A 207 11.04 -0.88 -6.58
CA GLN A 207 11.06 -1.12 -8.02
C GLN A 207 10.09 -0.19 -8.76
N TYR A 208 8.89 0.02 -8.21
CA TYR A 208 7.91 0.94 -8.79
C TYR A 208 8.44 2.37 -8.88
N ILE A 209 8.97 2.90 -7.78
CA ILE A 209 9.61 4.22 -7.72
C ILE A 209 10.74 4.34 -8.76
N GLY A 210 11.57 3.30 -8.87
CA GLY A 210 12.68 3.26 -9.83
C GLY A 210 12.22 3.28 -11.29
N LYS A 211 11.25 2.42 -11.65
CA LYS A 211 10.72 2.29 -13.02
C LYS A 211 9.96 3.52 -13.49
N THR A 212 9.19 4.15 -12.60
CA THR A 212 8.39 5.34 -12.92
C THR A 212 9.14 6.65 -12.74
N ALA A 213 10.39 6.57 -12.23
CA ALA A 213 11.22 7.73 -11.91
C ALA A 213 10.52 8.75 -10.96
N LEU A 214 9.60 8.26 -10.10
CA LEU A 214 8.97 9.08 -9.10
C LEU A 214 10.00 9.72 -8.16
N TYR A 215 9.69 10.94 -7.74
CA TYR A 215 10.49 11.76 -6.81
C TYR A 215 11.84 12.25 -7.35
N ARG A 216 12.26 11.87 -8.56
CA ARG A 216 13.52 12.37 -9.13
C ARG A 216 13.44 13.87 -9.37
N ARG A 217 14.49 14.59 -9.00
CA ARG A 217 14.67 15.99 -9.44
C ARG A 217 14.83 15.95 -10.96
N ARG A 218 13.97 16.67 -11.69
CA ARG A 218 14.20 16.95 -13.10
C ARG A 218 15.42 17.86 -13.21
N ASN A 219 16.60 17.28 -13.36
CA ASN A 219 17.74 18.04 -13.82
C ASN A 219 17.45 18.47 -15.25
N GLN A 220 17.59 19.75 -15.54
CA GLN A 220 17.45 20.31 -16.89
C GLN A 220 18.56 19.84 -17.82
N ASP A 221 19.53 19.04 -17.34
CA ASP A 221 20.66 18.58 -18.11
C ASP A 221 20.78 17.07 -18.04
N SER A 222 20.67 16.46 -19.24
CA SER A 222 21.32 15.22 -19.66
C SER A 222 20.71 13.85 -19.37
N HIS A 223 20.59 13.11 -20.39
CA HIS A 223 21.29 11.86 -20.76
C HIS A 223 21.84 11.05 -19.57
N GLY A 224 20.97 10.45 -18.77
CA GLY A 224 21.36 9.49 -17.76
C GLY A 224 20.37 8.32 -17.79
N GLY A 225 20.64 7.32 -18.63
CA GLY A 225 19.95 6.05 -18.61
C GLY A 225 19.98 5.46 -17.20
N LEU A 226 18.99 4.67 -16.88
CA LEU A 226 18.91 3.90 -15.66
C LEU A 226 20.21 3.12 -15.43
N PRO A 227 20.80 3.09 -14.24
CA PRO A 227 22.09 2.43 -13.98
C PRO A 227 22.13 0.94 -14.30
N TRP A 228 21.00 0.35 -14.65
CA TRP A 228 20.86 -1.07 -15.04
C TRP A 228 20.24 -1.27 -16.43
N ALA A 229 19.94 -0.20 -17.18
CA ALA A 229 19.55 -0.34 -18.58
C ALA A 229 20.82 -0.74 -19.36
N VAL A 230 20.90 -1.99 -19.75
CA VAL A 230 21.88 -2.45 -20.72
C VAL A 230 21.64 -1.65 -21.98
N SER A 231 22.58 -0.81 -22.36
CA SER A 231 22.53 -0.11 -23.64
C SER A 231 22.79 -1.11 -24.75
N ASP A 232 21.74 -1.53 -25.44
CA ASP A 232 21.85 -2.22 -26.71
C ASP A 232 22.32 -1.25 -27.82
N THR A 233 23.50 -0.69 -27.67
CA THR A 233 24.17 0.00 -28.77
C THR A 233 25.67 0.01 -28.53
N GLU A 234 26.32 -1.03 -28.99
CA GLU A 234 27.63 -0.94 -29.63
C GLU A 234 27.83 -2.20 -30.51
N GLU A 235 27.21 -2.17 -31.66
CA GLU A 235 27.69 -2.94 -32.79
C GLU A 235 28.94 -2.23 -33.33
N SER A 236 30.09 -2.56 -32.74
CA SER A 236 31.38 -2.18 -33.34
C SER A 236 31.71 -3.16 -34.43
N ALA A 237 31.62 -2.70 -35.66
CA ALA A 237 32.18 -3.34 -36.81
C ALA A 237 33.68 -3.66 -36.61
N GLY A 238 34.03 -4.92 -36.53
CA GLY A 238 35.40 -5.40 -36.63
C GLY A 238 35.62 -5.99 -38.01
N PRO A 239 36.78 -5.76 -38.62
CA PRO A 239 37.05 -6.10 -40.02
C PRO A 239 37.61 -7.50 -40.14
N TYR A 240 36.88 -8.43 -40.75
CA TYR A 240 37.49 -9.60 -41.40
C TYR A 240 36.70 -9.94 -42.66
N GLY A 241 37.50 -10.04 -43.73
CA GLY A 241 37.13 -10.17 -45.10
C GLY A 241 36.65 -11.55 -45.53
N ASP A 242 36.18 -11.51 -46.73
CA ASP A 242 35.95 -12.47 -47.79
C ASP A 242 36.25 -13.96 -47.55
N GLY A 243 35.27 -14.78 -47.84
CA GLY A 243 35.43 -16.22 -48.05
C GLY A 243 34.14 -16.85 -48.58
N ALA A 244 34.00 -16.85 -49.88
CA ALA A 244 32.94 -17.56 -50.60
C ALA A 244 33.04 -19.09 -50.44
N ALA A 245 31.91 -19.78 -50.22
CA ALA A 245 31.66 -21.13 -50.72
C ALA A 245 30.17 -21.46 -50.71
N GLN A 246 29.76 -21.94 -51.85
CA GLN A 246 28.44 -22.45 -52.26
C GLN A 246 28.10 -23.77 -51.58
N GLY A 247 26.81 -24.07 -51.40
CA GLY A 247 26.34 -25.41 -51.09
C GLY A 247 24.88 -25.45 -50.65
N THR A 248 23.99 -25.76 -51.59
CA THR A 248 22.58 -26.16 -51.43
C THR A 248 22.46 -27.67 -51.20
N PRO A 249 21.24 -28.26 -51.08
CA PRO A 249 20.35 -28.35 -49.92
C PRO A 249 20.11 -29.83 -49.51
N GLY A 250 19.53 -30.07 -48.38
CA GLY A 250 19.12 -31.41 -47.96
C GLY A 250 17.94 -31.37 -47.01
N GLU A 251 16.89 -31.98 -47.44
CA GLU A 251 15.61 -32.27 -46.87
C GLU A 251 15.69 -33.10 -45.56
N ASP A 252 14.57 -33.04 -44.86
CA ASP A 252 13.88 -34.10 -44.12
C ASP A 252 13.79 -34.01 -42.57
N ALA A 253 12.49 -34.08 -42.19
CA ALA A 253 11.91 -34.77 -41.04
C ALA A 253 11.61 -33.99 -39.75
N ASP A 254 10.39 -33.47 -39.66
CA ASP A 254 9.50 -33.53 -38.46
C ASP A 254 9.23 -35.03 -38.12
N PRO A 255 9.04 -35.49 -36.87
CA PRO A 255 7.82 -35.20 -36.15
C PRO A 255 7.88 -35.27 -34.62
N SER A 256 6.93 -34.66 -33.97
CA SER A 256 6.13 -35.04 -32.78
C SER A 256 5.96 -33.86 -31.83
N GLY A 257 4.90 -33.16 -31.79
CA GLY A 257 3.56 -33.52 -31.32
C GLY A 257 3.50 -33.63 -29.81
N SER A 258 3.35 -32.49 -29.08
CA SER A 258 2.64 -32.49 -27.81
C SER A 258 1.82 -31.22 -27.73
N ALA A 259 0.51 -31.39 -27.96
CA ALA A 259 -0.51 -30.40 -27.78
C ALA A 259 -0.62 -30.07 -26.29
N GLU A 260 -0.38 -28.83 -25.94
CA GLU A 260 -0.91 -28.25 -24.71
C GLU A 260 -2.43 -28.06 -24.86
N PRO A 261 -3.25 -28.35 -23.85
CA PRO A 261 -4.68 -28.11 -23.94
C PRO A 261 -4.95 -26.60 -23.93
N ASP A 262 -5.59 -26.12 -24.97
CA ASP A 262 -6.26 -24.81 -25.01
C ASP A 262 -7.24 -24.76 -23.84
N VAL A 263 -6.92 -23.98 -22.81
CA VAL A 263 -7.88 -23.57 -21.80
C VAL A 263 -8.66 -22.41 -22.38
N ASP A 264 -9.85 -22.72 -22.88
CA ASP A 264 -10.84 -21.72 -23.28
C ASP A 264 -11.15 -20.83 -22.05
N TRP A 265 -10.58 -19.63 -22.04
CA TRP A 265 -10.89 -18.62 -21.05
C TRP A 265 -12.22 -17.97 -21.43
N ASN A 266 -13.26 -18.26 -20.64
CA ASN A 266 -14.59 -17.66 -20.81
C ASN A 266 -14.77 -16.56 -19.77
N PRO A 267 -14.80 -15.27 -20.17
CA PRO A 267 -14.95 -14.15 -19.25
C PRO A 267 -16.32 -14.07 -18.54
N ASP A 268 -17.30 -14.82 -19.01
CA ASP A 268 -18.66 -14.77 -18.46
C ASP A 268 -18.89 -15.75 -17.28
N GLU A 269 -17.98 -16.69 -17.02
CA GLU A 269 -18.09 -17.61 -15.89
C GLU A 269 -17.52 -17.08 -14.57
N GLU A 270 -16.81 -15.94 -14.56
CA GLU A 270 -16.23 -15.36 -13.34
C GLU A 270 -17.14 -14.38 -12.61
N SER A 271 -18.28 -13.97 -13.21
CA SER A 271 -19.19 -13.00 -12.60
C SER A 271 -19.94 -13.54 -11.37
N ASP A 272 -20.05 -14.86 -11.23
CA ASP A 272 -20.83 -15.50 -10.14
C ASP A 272 -19.98 -15.89 -8.92
N ARG A 273 -18.64 -15.71 -8.98
CA ARG A 273 -17.75 -16.07 -7.85
C ARG A 273 -17.45 -14.93 -6.88
N PHE A 274 -17.73 -13.68 -7.26
CA PHE A 274 -17.48 -12.53 -6.41
C PHE A 274 -18.68 -11.59 -6.46
N PRO A 275 -19.33 -11.31 -5.32
CA PRO A 275 -20.33 -10.25 -5.29
C PRO A 275 -19.65 -8.94 -5.72
N ASP A 276 -20.30 -8.22 -6.64
CA ASP A 276 -19.84 -6.96 -7.23
C ASP A 276 -19.16 -6.07 -6.19
N GLY A 277 -17.87 -5.82 -6.36
CA GLY A 277 -17.14 -4.80 -5.59
C GLY A 277 -15.97 -5.28 -4.74
N TRP A 278 -15.33 -6.39 -5.01
CA TRP A 278 -14.11 -6.83 -4.29
C TRP A 278 -12.79 -6.39 -4.96
N PHE A 279 -12.86 -5.56 -6.02
CA PHE A 279 -11.67 -4.95 -6.67
C PHE A 279 -11.76 -3.42 -6.65
#